data_7743e87e8719d76fe1b16561ab71d60a
#
_entry.id   7743e87e8719d76fe1b16561ab71d60a
#
_cell.length_a   1.000
_cell.length_b   1.000
_cell.length_c   1.000
_cell.angle_alpha   90.00
_cell.angle_beta   90.00
_cell.angle_gamma   90.00
#
_symmetry.space_group_name_H-M   'P 1'
#
loop_
_entity.id
_entity.type
_entity.pdbx_description
1 polymer ?
#
loop_
_entity_poly.entity_id
_entity_poly.type
_entity_poly.pdbx_seq_one_letter_code
_entity_poly.pdbx_strand_id
1 'polypeptide(L)'
;MLDKTKRYLVVGLGLLGGKYALELTRAGFHVDGINRSEGHLQYALEHGYIAGGKTHDFEDLVRQADHIIFGLYPTALLDWFGTYGHLLKPGCIFTDVSGVKTGLVEPVQALCPAGVEFIASHPMAGRETSSVEHAAEVNFAPANFIITPTEKNTPAGIQWAKELAEVLGFKHICKIGRAHV
;
A
#
# COMPACT_ATOMS: atom_id res chain seq x y z
N MET A 1 -17.26 4.44 -2.58
CA MET A 1 -16.85 4.49 -1.14
C MET A 1 -16.32 3.14 -0.73
N LEU A 2 -15.13 3.09 -0.14
CA LEU A 2 -14.47 1.84 0.27
C LEU A 2 -15.30 1.08 1.32
N ASP A 3 -15.31 -0.24 1.18
CA ASP A 3 -16.02 -1.14 2.09
C ASP A 3 -15.23 -1.32 3.39
N LYS A 4 -15.79 -0.87 4.51
CA LYS A 4 -15.17 -0.93 5.84
C LYS A 4 -15.08 -2.33 6.44
N THR A 5 -15.73 -3.32 5.83
CA THR A 5 -15.60 -4.73 6.24
C THR A 5 -14.32 -5.38 5.71
N LYS A 6 -13.64 -4.71 4.78
CA LYS A 6 -12.40 -5.18 4.15
C LYS A 6 -11.20 -4.98 5.04
N ARG A 7 -10.31 -5.96 5.04
CA ARG A 7 -9.06 -5.96 5.81
C ARG A 7 -7.92 -5.41 4.96
N TYR A 8 -7.24 -4.44 5.50
CA TYR A 8 -6.03 -3.85 4.92
C TYR A 8 -4.78 -4.44 5.57
N LEU A 9 -3.77 -4.67 4.76
CA LEU A 9 -2.44 -5.06 5.20
C LEU A 9 -1.43 -4.06 4.67
N VAL A 10 -0.61 -3.50 5.54
CA VAL A 10 0.51 -2.64 5.15
C VAL A 10 1.81 -3.42 5.30
N VAL A 11 2.53 -3.62 4.21
CA VAL A 11 3.83 -4.28 4.18
C VAL A 11 4.92 -3.22 4.06
N GLY A 12 5.69 -3.05 5.13
CA GLY A 12 6.67 -1.98 5.25
C GLY A 12 6.10 -0.74 5.98
N LEU A 13 6.33 -0.69 7.29
CA LEU A 13 5.93 0.42 8.17
C LEU A 13 7.06 1.44 8.30
N GLY A 14 7.40 2.07 7.18
CA GLY A 14 8.26 3.26 7.16
C GLY A 14 7.41 4.54 7.23
N LEU A 15 7.94 5.64 6.72
CA LEU A 15 7.26 6.94 6.70
C LEU A 15 5.90 6.87 5.98
N LEU A 16 5.90 6.43 4.72
CA LEU A 16 4.68 6.39 3.91
C LEU A 16 3.77 5.22 4.29
N GLY A 17 4.30 4.01 4.47
CA GLY A 17 3.51 2.87 4.93
C GLY A 17 2.85 3.12 6.27
N GLY A 18 3.57 3.71 7.23
CA GLY A 18 3.03 4.15 8.51
C GLY A 18 1.94 5.19 8.37
N LYS A 19 2.11 6.16 7.46
CA LYS A 19 1.09 7.18 7.19
C LYS A 19 -0.18 6.58 6.60
N TYR A 20 -0.06 5.67 5.64
CA TYR A 20 -1.22 4.94 5.10
C TYR A 20 -1.96 4.16 6.18
N ALA A 21 -1.22 3.41 7.01
CA ALA A 21 -1.79 2.66 8.11
C ALA A 21 -2.58 3.57 9.08
N LEU A 22 -1.97 4.68 9.48
CA LEU A 22 -2.58 5.67 10.37
C LEU A 22 -3.89 6.24 9.81
N GLU A 23 -3.88 6.71 8.55
CA GLU A 23 -5.09 7.33 7.96
C GLU A 23 -6.21 6.31 7.70
N LEU A 24 -5.86 5.09 7.28
CA LEU A 24 -6.84 4.01 7.13
C LEU A 24 -7.48 3.64 8.48
N THR A 25 -6.68 3.52 9.53
CA THR A 25 -7.18 3.24 10.88
C THR A 25 -8.05 4.37 11.40
N ARG A 26 -7.66 5.64 11.20
CA ARG A 26 -8.48 6.82 11.54
C ARG A 26 -9.82 6.85 10.80
N ALA A 27 -9.82 6.37 9.57
CA ALA A 27 -11.05 6.25 8.77
C ALA A 27 -11.92 5.05 9.18
N GLY A 28 -11.49 4.23 10.14
CA GLY A 28 -12.25 3.12 10.70
C GLY A 28 -12.09 1.80 9.96
N PHE A 29 -11.01 1.61 9.21
CA PHE A 29 -10.67 0.32 8.61
C PHE A 29 -9.86 -0.56 9.57
N HIS A 30 -9.97 -1.88 9.41
CA HIS A 30 -9.07 -2.81 10.06
C HIS A 30 -7.76 -2.88 9.29
N VAL A 31 -6.66 -2.52 9.95
CA VAL A 31 -5.32 -2.49 9.36
C VAL A 31 -4.37 -3.36 10.15
N ASP A 32 -3.77 -4.34 9.50
CA ASP A 32 -2.65 -5.12 10.03
C ASP A 32 -1.33 -4.65 9.37
N GLY A 33 -0.21 -4.94 10.02
CA GLY A 33 1.11 -4.54 9.52
C GLY A 33 2.11 -5.68 9.46
N ILE A 34 2.96 -5.67 8.44
CA ILE A 34 4.16 -6.49 8.37
C ILE A 34 5.36 -5.55 8.26
N ASN A 35 6.34 -5.74 9.14
CA ASN A 35 7.57 -4.97 9.07
C ASN A 35 8.76 -5.78 9.56
N ARG A 36 9.92 -5.56 8.95
CA ARG A 36 11.15 -6.25 9.32
C ARG A 36 11.72 -5.77 10.66
N SER A 37 11.56 -4.47 10.96
CA SER A 37 11.98 -3.88 12.23
C SER A 37 10.91 -4.08 13.29
N GLU A 38 11.26 -4.78 14.37
CA GLU A 38 10.43 -4.93 15.56
C GLU A 38 10.05 -3.58 16.17
N GLY A 39 11.01 -2.66 16.26
CA GLY A 39 10.80 -1.33 16.84
C GLY A 39 9.76 -0.52 16.08
N HIS A 40 9.78 -0.54 14.74
CA HIS A 40 8.77 0.14 13.94
C HIS A 40 7.39 -0.50 14.07
N LEU A 41 7.34 -1.82 14.14
CA LEU A 41 6.08 -2.55 14.36
C LEU A 41 5.48 -2.21 15.71
N GLN A 42 6.29 -2.25 16.75
CA GLN A 42 5.86 -1.93 18.12
C GLN A 42 5.37 -0.48 18.22
N TYR A 43 6.10 0.47 17.63
CA TYR A 43 5.67 1.86 17.56
C TYR A 43 4.29 2.01 16.91
N ALA A 44 4.07 1.36 15.76
CA ALA A 44 2.80 1.42 15.05
C ALA A 44 1.64 0.82 15.86
N LEU A 45 1.89 -0.27 16.62
CA LEU A 45 0.92 -0.86 17.53
C LEU A 45 0.58 0.07 18.71
N GLU A 46 1.60 0.59 19.39
CA GLU A 46 1.43 1.45 20.58
C GLU A 46 0.73 2.78 20.24
N HIS A 47 0.95 3.31 19.03
CA HIS A 47 0.33 4.56 18.58
C HIS A 47 -0.97 4.35 17.81
N GLY A 48 -1.48 3.12 17.75
CA GLY A 48 -2.77 2.83 17.12
C GLY A 48 -2.79 3.02 15.60
N TYR A 49 -1.66 2.82 14.94
CA TYR A 49 -1.59 2.86 13.47
C TYR A 49 -2.10 1.57 12.85
N ILE A 50 -1.92 0.45 13.56
CA ILE A 50 -2.35 -0.89 13.17
C ILE A 50 -3.02 -1.60 14.33
N ALA A 51 -3.93 -2.54 14.02
CA ALA A 51 -4.61 -3.36 15.02
C ALA A 51 -3.79 -4.57 15.44
N GLY A 52 -2.96 -5.09 14.54
CA GLY A 52 -2.07 -6.22 14.75
C GLY A 52 -0.92 -6.21 13.76
N GLY A 53 0.08 -7.04 13.98
CA GLY A 53 1.18 -7.13 13.03
C GLY A 53 2.23 -8.18 13.42
N LYS A 54 3.10 -8.47 12.48
CA LYS A 54 4.15 -9.48 12.62
C LYS A 54 5.42 -9.08 11.89
N THR A 55 6.55 -9.59 12.40
CA THR A 55 7.86 -9.47 11.73
C THR A 55 8.22 -10.75 10.97
N HIS A 56 7.67 -11.88 11.36
CA HIS A 56 7.88 -13.21 10.77
C HIS A 56 6.60 -14.05 10.93
N ASP A 57 6.52 -15.18 10.26
CA ASP A 57 5.36 -16.10 10.29
C ASP A 57 4.04 -15.38 10.03
N PHE A 58 4.03 -14.50 9.01
CA PHE A 58 2.93 -13.58 8.71
C PHE A 58 2.03 -14.04 7.54
N GLU A 59 2.18 -15.24 7.05
CA GLU A 59 1.47 -15.76 5.88
C GLU A 59 -0.05 -15.76 6.09
N ASP A 60 -0.50 -15.91 7.32
CA ASP A 60 -1.91 -15.82 7.69
C ASP A 60 -2.49 -14.42 7.44
N LEU A 61 -1.72 -13.37 7.76
CA LEU A 61 -2.12 -11.97 7.49
C LEU A 61 -2.24 -11.72 5.98
N VAL A 62 -1.30 -12.26 5.20
CA VAL A 62 -1.32 -12.14 3.74
C VAL A 62 -2.56 -12.80 3.15
N ARG A 63 -2.88 -14.04 3.57
CA ARG A 63 -4.06 -14.78 3.09
C ARG A 63 -5.38 -14.13 3.46
N GLN A 64 -5.44 -13.40 4.58
CA GLN A 64 -6.66 -12.73 5.05
C GLN A 64 -6.89 -11.37 4.40
N ALA A 65 -5.85 -10.71 3.90
CA ALA A 65 -5.94 -9.36 3.37
C ALA A 65 -6.85 -9.28 2.13
N ASP A 66 -7.75 -8.31 2.12
CA ASP A 66 -8.52 -7.91 0.95
C ASP A 66 -7.77 -6.87 0.13
N HIS A 67 -7.02 -6.02 0.82
CA HIS A 67 -6.21 -4.97 0.22
C HIS A 67 -4.83 -4.92 0.85
N ILE A 68 -3.79 -4.71 0.02
CA ILE A 68 -2.41 -4.59 0.51
C ILE A 68 -1.78 -3.29 0.01
N ILE A 69 -1.09 -2.61 0.91
CA ILE A 69 -0.27 -1.43 0.60
C ILE A 69 1.21 -1.80 0.80
N PHE A 70 2.01 -1.69 -0.25
CA PHE A 70 3.44 -1.93 -0.16
C PHE A 70 4.19 -0.62 0.05
N GLY A 71 4.64 -0.40 1.28
CA GLY A 71 5.56 0.67 1.68
C GLY A 71 7.02 0.27 1.54
N LEU A 72 7.38 -0.42 0.46
CA LEU A 72 8.70 -0.97 0.18
C LEU A 72 9.37 -0.27 -0.99
N TYR A 73 10.69 -0.35 -1.05
CA TYR A 73 11.44 0.00 -2.27
C TYR A 73 11.15 -1.03 -3.38
N PRO A 74 11.26 -0.64 -4.67
CA PRO A 74 10.88 -1.49 -5.80
C PRO A 74 11.52 -2.89 -5.80
N THR A 75 12.81 -3.00 -5.53
CA THR A 75 13.52 -4.29 -5.45
C THR A 75 13.00 -5.16 -4.32
N ALA A 76 12.80 -4.58 -3.13
CA ALA A 76 12.26 -5.30 -1.98
C ALA A 76 10.81 -5.75 -2.22
N LEU A 77 10.00 -4.96 -2.94
CA LEU A 77 8.65 -5.33 -3.32
C LEU A 77 8.67 -6.53 -4.27
N LEU A 78 9.52 -6.52 -5.29
CA LEU A 78 9.66 -7.63 -6.24
C LEU A 78 10.08 -8.93 -5.54
N ASP A 79 11.08 -8.87 -4.67
CA ASP A 79 11.56 -10.02 -3.90
C ASP A 79 10.45 -10.56 -2.98
N TRP A 80 9.77 -9.67 -2.27
CA TRP A 80 8.66 -10.04 -1.39
C TRP A 80 7.52 -10.69 -2.19
N PHE A 81 7.14 -10.05 -3.28
CA PHE A 81 6.04 -10.54 -4.12
C PHE A 81 6.38 -11.88 -4.80
N GLY A 82 7.61 -12.06 -5.24
CA GLY A 82 8.10 -13.34 -5.76
C GLY A 82 8.02 -14.47 -4.74
N THR A 83 8.20 -14.17 -3.45
CA THR A 83 8.16 -15.16 -2.36
C THR A 83 6.74 -15.41 -1.87
N TYR A 84 5.95 -14.37 -1.63
CA TYR A 84 4.66 -14.44 -0.92
C TYR A 84 3.43 -14.11 -1.78
N GLY A 85 3.62 -13.60 -3.00
CA GLY A 85 2.52 -13.18 -3.88
C GLY A 85 1.50 -14.28 -4.18
N HIS A 86 1.93 -15.55 -4.21
CA HIS A 86 1.06 -16.72 -4.40
C HIS A 86 0.05 -16.93 -3.25
N LEU A 87 0.24 -16.28 -2.11
CA LEU A 87 -0.65 -16.35 -0.95
C LEU A 87 -1.83 -15.40 -1.05
N LEU A 88 -1.80 -14.42 -1.96
CA LEU A 88 -2.86 -13.46 -2.11
C LEU A 88 -4.13 -14.14 -2.62
N LYS A 89 -5.25 -13.90 -1.95
CA LYS A 89 -6.54 -14.48 -2.33
C LYS A 89 -7.13 -13.81 -3.57
N PRO A 90 -7.94 -14.52 -4.38
CA PRO A 90 -8.69 -13.91 -5.46
C PRO A 90 -9.55 -12.74 -4.97
N GLY A 91 -9.59 -11.66 -5.73
CA GLY A 91 -10.27 -10.40 -5.38
C GLY A 91 -9.39 -9.44 -4.57
N CYS A 92 -8.19 -9.83 -4.17
CA CYS A 92 -7.24 -8.91 -3.54
C CYS A 92 -6.79 -7.84 -4.55
N ILE A 93 -6.87 -6.58 -4.13
CA ILE A 93 -6.33 -5.44 -4.86
C ILE A 93 -5.20 -4.84 -4.01
N PHE A 94 -4.08 -4.55 -4.64
CA PHE A 94 -2.95 -3.96 -3.92
C PHE A 94 -2.29 -2.82 -4.70
N THR A 95 -1.59 -1.98 -3.97
CA THR A 95 -0.84 -0.83 -4.51
C THR A 95 0.50 -0.68 -3.81
N ASP A 96 1.36 0.17 -4.37
CA ASP A 96 2.65 0.54 -3.83
C ASP A 96 2.75 2.06 -3.63
N VAL A 97 3.82 2.50 -2.97
CA VAL A 97 4.08 3.91 -2.70
C VAL A 97 5.33 4.42 -3.45
N SER A 98 5.99 3.59 -4.24
CA SER A 98 7.27 3.96 -4.86
C SER A 98 7.08 5.00 -5.98
N GLY A 99 8.04 5.92 -6.10
CA GLY A 99 8.06 6.92 -7.19
C GLY A 99 8.51 6.33 -8.53
N VAL A 100 9.30 5.25 -8.51
CA VAL A 100 9.84 4.62 -9.72
C VAL A 100 8.96 3.46 -10.14
N LYS A 101 8.40 3.53 -11.36
CA LYS A 101 7.52 2.50 -11.92
C LYS A 101 8.18 1.66 -13.00
N THR A 102 9.24 2.18 -13.61
CA THR A 102 10.02 1.45 -14.61
C THR A 102 10.64 0.19 -14.00
N GLY A 103 10.43 -0.96 -14.64
CA GLY A 103 10.94 -2.26 -14.14
C GLY A 103 10.19 -2.82 -12.93
N LEU A 104 9.12 -2.18 -12.46
CA LEU A 104 8.31 -2.65 -11.33
C LEU A 104 6.94 -3.18 -11.79
N VAL A 105 6.19 -2.39 -12.53
CA VAL A 105 4.76 -2.66 -12.79
C VAL A 105 4.56 -3.95 -13.57
N GLU A 106 5.28 -4.13 -14.67
CA GLU A 106 5.12 -5.30 -15.54
C GLU A 106 5.55 -6.61 -14.84
N PRO A 107 6.73 -6.67 -14.18
CA PRO A 107 7.13 -7.85 -13.44
C PRO A 107 6.14 -8.22 -12.32
N VAL A 108 5.68 -7.25 -11.54
CA VAL A 108 4.69 -7.52 -10.48
C VAL A 108 3.38 -8.03 -11.07
N GLN A 109 2.86 -7.39 -12.12
CA GLN A 109 1.63 -7.84 -12.79
C GLN A 109 1.75 -9.21 -13.45
N ALA A 110 2.96 -9.58 -13.90
CA ALA A 110 3.22 -10.91 -14.45
C ALA A 110 3.19 -12.01 -13.38
N LEU A 111 3.53 -11.67 -12.14
CA LEU A 111 3.53 -12.59 -10.98
C LEU A 111 2.17 -12.63 -10.26
N CYS A 112 1.22 -11.75 -10.58
CA CYS A 112 -0.09 -11.73 -9.92
C CYS A 112 -0.84 -13.04 -10.14
N PRO A 113 -1.33 -13.69 -9.07
CA PRO A 113 -2.26 -14.81 -9.20
C PRO A 113 -3.56 -14.41 -9.91
N ALA A 114 -4.30 -15.38 -10.42
CA ALA A 114 -5.59 -15.14 -11.03
C ALA A 114 -6.55 -14.43 -10.06
N GLY A 115 -7.21 -13.37 -10.53
CA GLY A 115 -8.14 -12.57 -9.72
C GLY A 115 -7.49 -11.60 -8.74
N VAL A 116 -6.17 -11.45 -8.75
CA VAL A 116 -5.43 -10.45 -7.97
C VAL A 116 -5.02 -9.29 -8.87
N GLU A 117 -5.18 -8.05 -8.40
CA GLU A 117 -4.93 -6.87 -9.21
C GLU A 117 -3.93 -5.91 -8.55
N PHE A 118 -2.90 -5.54 -9.28
CA PHE A 118 -1.94 -4.50 -8.90
C PHE A 118 -2.28 -3.18 -9.57
N ILE A 119 -2.56 -2.16 -8.77
CA ILE A 119 -2.74 -0.76 -9.21
C ILE A 119 -1.51 0.03 -8.78
N ALA A 120 -0.63 0.36 -9.70
CA ALA A 120 0.55 1.16 -9.40
C ALA A 120 0.16 2.59 -9.03
N SER A 121 0.65 3.09 -7.91
CA SER A 121 0.40 4.47 -7.46
C SER A 121 1.63 5.12 -6.82
N HIS A 122 1.62 6.44 -6.78
CA HIS A 122 2.69 7.23 -6.17
C HIS A 122 2.11 8.41 -5.39
N PRO A 123 2.19 8.40 -4.07
CA PRO A 123 1.92 9.59 -3.26
C PRO A 123 3.12 10.53 -3.34
N MET A 124 2.96 11.66 -4.00
CA MET A 124 4.03 12.68 -4.09
C MET A 124 4.15 13.47 -2.77
N ALA A 125 4.33 12.78 -1.66
CA ALA A 125 4.35 13.33 -0.31
C ALA A 125 5.47 12.72 0.52
N GLY A 126 6.69 12.79 0.01
CA GLY A 126 7.88 12.35 0.73
C GLY A 126 8.47 13.45 1.63
N ARG A 127 9.22 13.02 2.64
CA ARG A 127 10.13 13.85 3.44
C ARG A 127 11.51 13.21 3.44
N GLU A 128 12.54 13.95 3.85
CA GLU A 128 13.90 13.43 4.00
C GLU A 128 14.05 12.40 5.14
N THR A 129 13.07 12.35 6.06
CA THR A 129 13.00 11.38 7.16
C THR A 129 12.31 10.09 6.71
N SER A 130 12.80 8.94 7.14
CA SER A 130 12.36 7.62 6.63
C SER A 130 11.66 6.73 7.68
N SER A 131 11.41 7.21 8.89
CA SER A 131 10.90 6.38 10.00
C SER A 131 9.40 6.51 10.20
N VAL A 132 8.78 5.46 10.77
CA VAL A 132 7.37 5.41 11.16
C VAL A 132 7.02 6.47 12.22
N GLU A 133 7.95 6.84 13.08
CA GLU A 133 7.75 7.86 14.12
C GLU A 133 7.41 9.23 13.53
N HIS A 134 7.83 9.51 12.31
CA HIS A 134 7.51 10.74 11.58
C HIS A 134 6.29 10.62 10.65
N ALA A 135 5.67 9.46 10.59
CA ALA A 135 4.54 9.22 9.67
C ALA A 135 3.35 10.16 9.93
N ALA A 136 3.05 10.46 11.19
CA ALA A 136 1.97 11.39 11.55
C ALA A 136 2.19 12.83 11.03
N GLU A 137 3.44 13.23 10.81
CA GLU A 137 3.80 14.57 10.33
C GLU A 137 3.60 14.75 8.82
N VAL A 138 3.44 13.66 8.07
CA VAL A 138 3.21 13.71 6.62
C VAL A 138 1.82 14.28 6.36
N ASN A 139 1.74 15.28 5.47
CA ASN A 139 0.49 15.87 5.04
C ASN A 139 0.20 15.53 3.58
N PHE A 140 -0.85 14.74 3.34
CA PHE A 140 -1.26 14.32 2.01
C PHE A 140 -2.12 15.37 1.28
N ALA A 141 -2.74 16.32 2.01
CA ALA A 141 -3.70 17.25 1.41
C ALA A 141 -3.14 18.11 0.28
N PRO A 142 -1.92 18.70 0.37
CA PRO A 142 -1.34 19.46 -0.73
C PRO A 142 -0.65 18.62 -1.81
N ALA A 143 -0.47 17.33 -1.55
CA ALA A 143 0.29 16.44 -2.44
C ALA A 143 -0.58 15.86 -3.55
N ASN A 144 0.07 15.49 -4.66
CA ASN A 144 -0.58 14.73 -5.72
C ASN A 144 -0.53 13.23 -5.41
N PHE A 145 -1.64 12.54 -5.67
CA PHE A 145 -1.68 11.09 -5.74
C PHE A 145 -1.74 10.67 -7.21
N ILE A 146 -0.70 10.00 -7.67
CA ILE A 146 -0.58 9.58 -9.07
C ILE A 146 -1.02 8.12 -9.18
N ILE A 147 -1.96 7.83 -10.07
CA ILE A 147 -2.35 6.47 -10.45
C ILE A 147 -1.80 6.19 -11.84
N THR A 148 -1.05 5.12 -11.99
CA THR A 148 -0.44 4.71 -13.27
C THR A 148 -1.06 3.38 -13.73
N PRO A 149 -2.27 3.40 -14.30
CA PRO A 149 -2.94 2.18 -14.72
C PRO A 149 -2.31 1.61 -16.00
N THR A 150 -2.49 0.31 -16.16
CA THR A 150 -2.13 -0.43 -17.36
C THR A 150 -3.39 -1.04 -18.00
N GLU A 151 -3.22 -1.67 -19.16
CA GLU A 151 -4.31 -2.41 -19.82
C GLU A 151 -4.83 -3.59 -18.99
N LYS A 152 -4.04 -4.09 -18.02
CA LYS A 152 -4.44 -5.16 -17.10
C LYS A 152 -5.33 -4.67 -15.95
N ASN A 153 -5.50 -3.36 -15.80
CA ASN A 153 -6.26 -2.79 -14.71
C ASN A 153 -7.74 -2.63 -15.07
N THR A 154 -8.59 -3.07 -14.15
CA THR A 154 -10.04 -2.95 -14.29
C THR A 154 -10.52 -1.55 -13.91
N PRO A 155 -11.68 -1.09 -14.43
CA PRO A 155 -12.29 0.15 -13.96
C PRO A 155 -12.56 0.14 -12.44
N ALA A 156 -12.93 -1.02 -11.89
CA ALA A 156 -13.17 -1.19 -10.45
C ALA A 156 -11.89 -1.01 -9.62
N GLY A 157 -10.76 -1.58 -10.06
CA GLY A 157 -9.46 -1.40 -9.41
C GLY A 157 -8.98 0.05 -9.45
N ILE A 158 -9.12 0.72 -10.60
CA ILE A 158 -8.79 2.14 -10.72
C ILE A 158 -9.68 2.99 -9.81
N GLN A 159 -10.97 2.69 -9.71
CA GLN A 159 -11.88 3.37 -8.82
C GLN A 159 -11.52 3.16 -7.35
N TRP A 160 -11.16 1.92 -6.97
CA TRP A 160 -10.65 1.64 -5.63
C TRP A 160 -9.43 2.51 -5.27
N ALA A 161 -8.46 2.65 -6.19
CA ALA A 161 -7.29 3.49 -5.93
C ALA A 161 -7.63 4.97 -5.74
N LYS A 162 -8.62 5.49 -6.48
CA LYS A 162 -9.12 6.87 -6.27
C LYS A 162 -9.77 7.03 -4.90
N GLU A 163 -10.64 6.12 -4.52
CA GLU A 163 -11.32 6.15 -3.22
C GLU A 163 -10.32 5.96 -2.06
N LEU A 164 -9.28 5.14 -2.26
CA LEU A 164 -8.18 5.04 -1.30
C LEU A 164 -7.48 6.40 -1.11
N ALA A 165 -7.14 7.08 -2.21
CA ALA A 165 -6.51 8.38 -2.13
C ALA A 165 -7.38 9.43 -1.41
N GLU A 166 -8.69 9.42 -1.65
CA GLU A 166 -9.65 10.30 -0.95
C GLU A 166 -9.67 10.01 0.56
N VAL A 167 -9.71 8.73 0.96
CA VAL A 167 -9.68 8.31 2.36
C VAL A 167 -8.37 8.73 3.04
N LEU A 168 -7.25 8.65 2.32
CA LEU A 168 -5.94 9.10 2.81
C LEU A 168 -5.82 10.63 2.92
N GLY A 169 -6.79 11.39 2.39
CA GLY A 169 -6.84 12.84 2.50
C GLY A 169 -6.19 13.61 1.34
N PHE A 170 -5.85 12.94 0.23
CA PHE A 170 -5.38 13.63 -0.97
C PHE A 170 -6.49 14.45 -1.61
N LYS A 171 -6.18 15.69 -1.99
CA LYS A 171 -7.08 16.58 -2.73
C LYS A 171 -6.82 16.59 -4.23
N HIS A 172 -5.66 16.14 -4.64
CA HIS A 172 -5.21 16.12 -6.03
C HIS A 172 -4.92 14.68 -6.46
N ILE A 173 -5.82 14.09 -7.23
CA ILE A 173 -5.71 12.72 -7.73
C ILE A 173 -5.56 12.77 -9.24
N CYS A 174 -4.41 12.30 -9.73
CA CYS A 174 -4.05 12.32 -11.14
C CYS A 174 -3.95 10.89 -11.68
N LYS A 175 -4.46 10.69 -12.89
CA LYS A 175 -4.26 9.46 -13.65
C LYS A 175 -3.34 9.79 -14.82
N ILE A 176 -2.18 9.12 -14.87
CA ILE A 176 -1.21 9.33 -15.95
C ILE A 176 -0.88 8.02 -16.66
N GLY A 177 -0.53 8.12 -17.94
CA GLY A 177 -0.03 6.98 -18.71
C GLY A 177 1.45 6.70 -18.38
N ARG A 178 1.94 5.52 -18.79
CA ARG A 178 3.33 5.05 -18.55
C ARG A 178 4.45 5.97 -19.00
N ALA A 179 4.20 6.85 -19.97
CA ALA A 179 5.24 7.70 -20.58
C ALA A 179 5.75 8.82 -19.65
N HIS A 180 5.22 8.94 -18.44
CA HIS A 180 5.49 10.07 -17.54
C HIS A 180 5.96 9.67 -16.13
N VAL A 181 6.38 8.39 -15.95
CA VAL A 181 6.84 7.88 -14.63
C VAL A 181 8.19 7.19 -14.77
#